data_efdb4ab7be9865639f04242691d9a6ea
#
_entry.id   efdb4ab7be9865639f04242691d9a6ea
#
_cell.length_a   1.000
_cell.length_b   1.000
_cell.length_c   1.000
_cell.angle_alpha   90.00
_cell.angle_beta   90.00
_cell.angle_gamma   90.00
#
_symmetry.space_group_name_H-M   'P 1'
#
loop_
_entity.id
_entity.type
_entity.pdbx_description
1 polymer ?
#
loop_
_entity_poly.entity_id
_entity_poly.type
_entity_poly.pdbx_seq_one_letter_code
_entity_poly.pdbx_strand_id
1 'polypeptide(L)'
;MSPLPSSTSHAVPRTVSRPARRRRLLLAAALGAGLVGSALTALPAQAAGEPVTVQYRQSSTGADQAEPWFKVVNSGSGSVSLSQVKLRYYFRSDNAAAYRFACSWAVKGCANVTGTFGTLAHPTSTADRYLEIGFTSGAGTLAPGADTGDLQLRFYRADWGPLNQNDDYSFSAAKTSYGAWDKVTASLNGTQVWGTAPEGNGPTDPTDPTDPTDPTDPPGDGATLFDDFSYTSSTDPGLDAHGWSVRSNSGGPGVAGATWDPRKVTFPKDGTNTVMNLETSTAGTGESTVHTEVLTKATKFKNGTYAARVKFSDAPKSGPDGDHLVQTFFTINALKAPMDDDYGEYDFEYLPNGGWGESGNIMYTTSWETYRPDPWEAVNQHTESRQSYAGWHDLVLTIDNQRITYYIDGAEFGTHDAKYLPETPMSINFNQWLIDLAGQTSTTPRAYDEQIDYVLHVKDQVLTPQQVNTEIAAYRTAGTAFEDTVPNS
;
A
#
# COMPACT_ATOMS: atom_id res chain seq x y z
N MET A 1 50.93 -30.03 11.65
CA MET A 1 51.67 -30.48 10.46
C MET A 1 51.18 -29.63 9.30
N SER A 2 52.00 -28.69 8.92
CA SER A 2 51.92 -27.85 7.71
C SER A 2 52.28 -28.74 6.46
N PRO A 3 52.26 -28.24 5.19
CA PRO A 3 52.10 -26.83 4.73
C PRO A 3 51.28 -26.63 3.44
N LEU A 4 51.08 -25.35 3.13
CA LEU A 4 50.75 -24.79 1.80
C LEU A 4 51.87 -25.06 0.73
N PRO A 5 51.61 -24.81 -0.58
CA PRO A 5 52.22 -23.65 -1.23
C PRO A 5 51.25 -22.87 -2.15
N SER A 6 51.24 -21.62 -2.16
CA SER A 6 51.87 -20.43 -2.74
C SER A 6 52.06 -20.36 -4.26
N SER A 7 51.51 -19.23 -4.81
CA SER A 7 51.94 -18.36 -5.91
C SER A 7 51.76 -18.89 -7.36
N THR A 8 51.42 -18.08 -8.34
CA THR A 8 52.08 -16.88 -8.83
C THR A 8 51.19 -16.02 -9.73
N SER A 9 51.43 -14.76 -9.64
CA SER A 9 50.95 -13.63 -10.45
C SER A 9 51.52 -13.67 -11.87
N HIS A 10 50.73 -13.20 -12.87
CA HIS A 10 51.30 -12.58 -14.08
C HIS A 10 50.41 -11.42 -14.51
N ALA A 11 51.05 -10.29 -14.67
CA ALA A 11 50.49 -8.99 -15.06
C ALA A 11 50.96 -8.61 -16.48
N VAL A 12 50.16 -7.74 -17.15
CA VAL A 12 50.50 -6.65 -18.11
C VAL A 12 50.67 -7.08 -19.60
N PRO A 13 50.35 -6.25 -20.64
CA PRO A 13 50.21 -4.79 -20.61
C PRO A 13 49.03 -4.14 -21.37
N ARG A 14 48.84 -2.89 -21.05
CA ARG A 14 48.04 -1.86 -21.76
C ARG A 14 48.57 -1.54 -23.16
N THR A 15 47.66 -1.21 -24.09
CA THR A 15 47.98 -0.28 -25.19
C THR A 15 46.89 0.79 -25.29
N VAL A 16 47.39 2.02 -25.33
CA VAL A 16 46.67 3.30 -25.50
C VAL A 16 46.73 3.66 -26.99
N SER A 17 45.65 4.12 -27.58
CA SER A 17 45.73 5.01 -28.75
C SER A 17 44.51 5.92 -28.84
N ARG A 18 44.76 7.20 -28.80
CA ARG A 18 43.95 8.38 -29.18
C ARG A 18 44.47 8.92 -30.51
N PRO A 19 43.87 9.99 -31.12
CA PRO A 19 42.52 10.18 -31.70
C PRO A 19 42.62 10.70 -33.14
N ALA A 20 41.52 10.81 -33.86
CA ALA A 20 41.48 11.55 -35.11
C ALA A 20 40.24 12.48 -35.19
N ARG A 21 40.49 13.78 -35.15
CA ARG A 21 39.58 14.85 -35.55
C ARG A 21 39.46 14.92 -37.07
N ARG A 22 38.27 15.12 -37.61
CA ARG A 22 38.07 15.83 -38.90
C ARG A 22 36.78 16.64 -38.88
N ARG A 23 36.92 17.77 -39.17
CA ARG A 23 36.45 19.10 -39.55
C ARG A 23 35.14 19.10 -40.39
N ARG A 24 34.39 20.16 -40.07
CA ARG A 24 33.26 20.82 -40.68
C ARG A 24 33.29 20.93 -42.19
N LEU A 25 32.09 20.85 -42.82
CA LEU A 25 31.76 21.71 -43.97
C LEU A 25 30.31 22.18 -43.85
N LEU A 26 30.18 23.51 -43.85
CA LEU A 26 28.95 24.26 -44.04
C LEU A 26 28.65 24.37 -45.50
N LEU A 27 27.42 24.18 -45.94
CA LEU A 27 26.93 24.77 -47.18
C LEU A 27 25.54 25.32 -46.95
N ALA A 28 25.41 26.61 -47.07
CA ALA A 28 24.17 27.35 -47.15
C ALA A 28 23.76 27.48 -48.63
N ALA A 29 22.50 27.31 -48.94
CA ALA A 29 21.90 27.86 -50.14
C ALA A 29 20.42 28.22 -49.85
N ALA A 30 20.06 29.42 -50.25
CA ALA A 30 18.81 30.09 -49.96
C ALA A 30 17.82 30.05 -51.13
N LEU A 31 16.56 30.34 -50.80
CA LEU A 31 15.44 30.94 -51.56
C LEU A 31 14.70 30.13 -52.63
N GLY A 32 13.40 30.02 -52.35
CA GLY A 32 12.34 29.73 -53.33
C GLY A 32 10.97 29.81 -52.65
N ALA A 33 10.32 30.95 -52.65
CA ALA A 33 8.96 31.14 -52.16
C ALA A 33 7.94 30.51 -53.14
N GLY A 34 7.06 29.65 -52.59
CA GLY A 34 5.89 29.13 -53.27
C GLY A 34 4.74 28.99 -52.26
N LEU A 35 3.82 29.95 -52.28
CA LEU A 35 2.56 29.90 -51.54
C LEU A 35 1.65 28.85 -52.18
N VAL A 36 1.50 27.69 -51.53
CA VAL A 36 0.35 26.82 -51.77
C VAL A 36 -0.37 26.67 -50.43
N GLY A 37 -1.56 27.28 -50.36
CA GLY A 37 -2.44 27.17 -49.20
C GLY A 37 -2.88 25.70 -49.01
N SER A 38 -2.34 25.05 -48.01
CA SER A 38 -2.84 23.78 -47.50
C SER A 38 -3.68 24.08 -46.27
N ALA A 39 -4.97 23.78 -46.37
CA ALA A 39 -5.85 23.74 -45.22
C ALA A 39 -5.27 22.79 -44.18
N LEU A 40 -4.70 23.32 -43.10
CA LEU A 40 -4.40 22.58 -41.89
C LEU A 40 -5.73 22.21 -41.27
N THR A 41 -6.18 20.97 -41.51
CA THR A 41 -7.12 20.35 -40.60
C THR A 41 -6.41 20.23 -39.26
N ALA A 42 -6.85 21.00 -38.27
CA ALA A 42 -6.39 20.84 -36.89
C ALA A 42 -6.75 19.39 -36.47
N LEU A 43 -5.71 18.60 -36.29
CA LEU A 43 -5.85 17.34 -35.54
C LEU A 43 -6.28 17.73 -34.12
N PRO A 44 -7.24 17.04 -33.54
CA PRO A 44 -7.63 17.31 -32.15
C PRO A 44 -6.36 17.22 -31.29
N ALA A 45 -6.19 18.21 -30.41
CA ALA A 45 -5.11 18.18 -29.43
C ALA A 45 -5.22 16.88 -28.65
N GLN A 46 -4.20 16.04 -28.81
CA GLN A 46 -4.09 14.80 -28.04
C GLN A 46 -3.89 15.24 -26.59
N ALA A 47 -4.83 14.92 -25.71
CA ALA A 47 -4.72 15.13 -24.28
C ALA A 47 -3.37 14.56 -23.81
N ALA A 48 -2.73 15.22 -22.84
CA ALA A 48 -1.45 14.80 -22.27
C ALA A 48 -1.53 13.31 -21.97
N GLY A 49 -0.67 12.51 -22.61
CA GLY A 49 -0.84 11.07 -22.75
C GLY A 49 -0.96 10.36 -21.41
N GLU A 50 -1.94 9.52 -21.31
CA GLU A 50 -2.13 8.58 -20.21
C GLU A 50 -0.83 7.78 -20.02
N PRO A 51 -0.31 7.66 -18.77
CA PRO A 51 1.00 7.05 -18.54
C PRO A 51 1.03 5.55 -18.89
N VAL A 52 -0.13 4.90 -18.98
CA VAL A 52 -0.29 3.47 -19.29
C VAL A 52 -1.44 3.29 -20.27
N THR A 53 -1.26 2.41 -21.25
CA THR A 53 -2.28 1.97 -22.20
C THR A 53 -2.46 0.45 -22.12
N VAL A 54 -3.70 -0.04 -22.16
CA VAL A 54 -3.99 -1.48 -22.19
C VAL A 54 -4.38 -1.90 -23.60
N GLN A 55 -3.66 -2.91 -24.09
CA GLN A 55 -4.04 -3.64 -25.30
C GLN A 55 -4.66 -4.97 -24.90
N TYR A 56 -5.78 -5.28 -25.52
CA TYR A 56 -6.54 -6.50 -25.30
C TYR A 56 -6.67 -7.30 -26.59
N ARG A 57 -6.68 -8.62 -26.43
CA ARG A 57 -7.02 -9.60 -27.46
C ARG A 57 -7.85 -10.72 -26.85
N GLN A 58 -8.91 -11.12 -27.52
CA GLN A 58 -9.68 -12.32 -27.17
C GLN A 58 -9.07 -13.54 -27.86
N SER A 59 -8.65 -14.54 -27.08
CA SER A 59 -8.07 -15.77 -27.63
C SER A 59 -9.10 -16.84 -27.92
N SER A 60 -10.13 -16.97 -27.06
CA SER A 60 -11.18 -17.98 -27.22
C SER A 60 -12.56 -17.39 -26.90
N THR A 61 -13.57 -17.79 -27.68
CA THR A 61 -14.98 -17.49 -27.44
C THR A 61 -15.73 -18.71 -26.90
N GLY A 62 -15.01 -19.75 -26.45
CA GLY A 62 -15.59 -20.95 -25.87
C GLY A 62 -16.30 -20.68 -24.55
N ALA A 63 -17.22 -21.60 -24.20
CA ALA A 63 -17.99 -21.49 -22.96
C ALA A 63 -17.27 -22.11 -21.73
N ASP A 64 -16.18 -22.86 -21.91
CA ASP A 64 -15.51 -23.57 -20.82
C ASP A 64 -14.66 -22.63 -19.95
N GLN A 65 -14.11 -21.58 -20.57
CA GLN A 65 -13.27 -20.57 -19.91
C GLN A 65 -13.22 -19.28 -20.74
N ALA A 66 -13.02 -18.15 -20.08
CA ALA A 66 -12.67 -16.90 -20.74
C ALA A 66 -11.12 -16.80 -20.85
N GLU A 67 -10.64 -16.33 -22.00
CA GLU A 67 -9.20 -16.20 -22.30
C GLU A 67 -8.87 -14.75 -22.72
N PRO A 68 -8.98 -13.77 -21.82
CA PRO A 68 -8.56 -12.41 -22.11
C PRO A 68 -7.04 -12.31 -22.08
N TRP A 69 -6.43 -11.92 -23.18
CA TRP A 69 -5.00 -11.69 -23.27
C TRP A 69 -4.70 -10.20 -23.30
N PHE A 70 -3.65 -9.77 -22.59
CA PHE A 70 -3.32 -8.37 -22.43
C PHE A 70 -1.86 -8.07 -22.77
N LYS A 71 -1.62 -6.78 -23.09
CA LYS A 71 -0.34 -6.10 -22.96
C LYS A 71 -0.56 -4.78 -22.24
N VAL A 72 0.33 -4.46 -21.33
CA VAL A 72 0.41 -3.14 -20.71
C VAL A 72 1.54 -2.38 -21.37
N VAL A 73 1.25 -1.21 -21.92
CA VAL A 73 2.21 -0.35 -22.60
C VAL A 73 2.48 0.88 -21.72
N ASN A 74 3.73 1.18 -21.45
CA ASN A 74 4.10 2.45 -20.85
C ASN A 74 4.07 3.54 -21.93
N SER A 75 2.99 4.32 -21.95
CA SER A 75 2.77 5.43 -22.91
C SER A 75 3.33 6.76 -22.38
N GLY A 76 3.80 6.81 -21.13
CA GLY A 76 4.36 7.98 -20.48
C GLY A 76 5.84 8.20 -20.78
N SER A 77 6.39 9.29 -20.24
CA SER A 77 7.80 9.66 -20.37
C SER A 77 8.71 9.13 -19.26
N GLY A 78 8.14 8.63 -18.16
CA GLY A 78 8.86 8.03 -17.03
C GLY A 78 8.82 6.52 -17.07
N SER A 79 9.68 5.84 -16.30
CA SER A 79 9.60 4.38 -16.09
C SER A 79 8.42 4.04 -15.17
N VAL A 80 7.72 2.95 -15.47
CA VAL A 80 6.57 2.46 -14.68
C VAL A 80 6.93 1.12 -14.03
N SER A 81 6.88 1.04 -12.71
CA SER A 81 6.99 -0.23 -11.98
C SER A 81 5.72 -1.05 -12.18
N LEU A 82 5.84 -2.30 -12.64
CA LEU A 82 4.67 -3.14 -12.87
C LEU A 82 3.95 -3.51 -11.57
N SER A 83 4.64 -3.59 -10.44
CA SER A 83 3.98 -3.84 -9.14
C SER A 83 2.98 -2.75 -8.72
N GLN A 84 3.06 -1.57 -9.35
CA GLN A 84 2.13 -0.46 -9.14
C GLN A 84 0.95 -0.44 -10.11
N VAL A 85 0.92 -1.37 -11.08
CA VAL A 85 -0.11 -1.44 -12.12
C VAL A 85 -1.12 -2.52 -11.78
N LYS A 86 -2.41 -2.18 -11.84
CA LYS A 86 -3.52 -3.11 -11.76
C LYS A 86 -4.40 -2.96 -12.99
N LEU A 87 -4.92 -4.06 -13.53
CA LEU A 87 -5.92 -4.06 -14.60
C LEU A 87 -7.21 -4.64 -14.06
N ARG A 88 -8.38 -4.14 -14.52
CA ARG A 88 -9.66 -4.77 -14.24
C ARG A 88 -10.38 -5.13 -15.53
N TYR A 89 -10.71 -6.41 -15.67
CA TYR A 89 -11.57 -6.97 -16.69
C TYR A 89 -12.96 -7.22 -16.08
N TYR A 90 -13.99 -6.57 -16.58
CA TYR A 90 -15.34 -6.57 -16.03
C TYR A 90 -16.20 -7.58 -16.76
N PHE A 91 -16.94 -8.41 -16.00
CA PHE A 91 -17.77 -9.45 -16.54
C PHE A 91 -19.05 -9.65 -15.71
N ARG A 92 -20.05 -10.27 -16.30
CA ARG A 92 -21.29 -10.67 -15.63
C ARG A 92 -21.16 -12.09 -15.11
N SER A 93 -21.56 -12.32 -13.86
CA SER A 93 -21.57 -13.67 -13.31
C SER A 93 -22.73 -14.49 -13.88
N ASP A 94 -22.45 -15.72 -14.34
CA ASP A 94 -23.46 -16.63 -14.89
C ASP A 94 -24.31 -17.31 -13.79
N ASN A 95 -23.75 -17.40 -12.57
CA ASN A 95 -24.43 -17.90 -11.38
C ASN A 95 -23.63 -17.55 -10.11
N ALA A 96 -24.01 -18.14 -8.97
CA ALA A 96 -23.34 -17.92 -7.67
C ALA A 96 -22.01 -18.67 -7.49
N ALA A 97 -21.51 -19.43 -8.48
CA ALA A 97 -20.25 -20.16 -8.35
C ALA A 97 -19.06 -19.20 -8.26
N ALA A 98 -18.06 -19.60 -7.49
CA ALA A 98 -16.78 -18.90 -7.45
C ALA A 98 -16.03 -19.05 -8.79
N TYR A 99 -15.15 -18.08 -9.07
CA TYR A 99 -14.28 -18.10 -10.25
C TYR A 99 -12.84 -18.41 -9.85
N ARG A 100 -12.08 -18.95 -10.81
CA ARG A 100 -10.67 -19.26 -10.65
C ARG A 100 -9.86 -18.61 -11.77
N PHE A 101 -8.75 -18.02 -11.38
CA PHE A 101 -7.77 -17.43 -12.30
C PHE A 101 -6.62 -18.38 -12.58
N ALA A 102 -6.12 -18.36 -13.81
CA ALA A 102 -4.86 -19.00 -14.16
C ALA A 102 -4.12 -18.17 -15.22
N CYS A 103 -2.80 -18.12 -15.09
CA CYS A 103 -1.90 -17.62 -16.11
C CYS A 103 -1.45 -18.82 -16.96
N SER A 104 -1.79 -18.83 -18.26
CA SER A 104 -1.33 -19.86 -19.20
C SER A 104 0.10 -19.62 -19.65
N TRP A 105 0.44 -18.35 -19.91
CA TRP A 105 1.78 -17.91 -20.23
C TRP A 105 1.91 -16.39 -20.09
N ALA A 106 3.07 -15.91 -19.68
CA ALA A 106 3.40 -14.49 -19.63
C ALA A 106 4.89 -14.26 -19.91
N VAL A 107 5.22 -13.25 -20.73
CA VAL A 107 6.62 -12.83 -20.98
C VAL A 107 7.31 -12.44 -19.67
N LYS A 108 6.58 -11.84 -18.74
CA LYS A 108 7.08 -11.48 -17.41
C LYS A 108 7.17 -12.65 -16.43
N GLY A 109 6.77 -13.87 -16.88
CA GLY A 109 6.65 -15.07 -16.04
C GLY A 109 5.33 -15.12 -15.28
N CYS A 110 4.63 -16.26 -15.33
CA CYS A 110 3.33 -16.43 -14.65
C CYS A 110 3.44 -16.28 -13.11
N ALA A 111 4.58 -16.57 -12.50
CA ALA A 111 4.81 -16.35 -11.08
C ALA A 111 4.80 -14.87 -10.69
N ASN A 112 4.92 -13.97 -11.65
CA ASN A 112 4.89 -12.53 -11.45
C ASN A 112 3.54 -11.89 -11.82
N VAL A 113 2.52 -12.69 -12.13
CA VAL A 113 1.18 -12.21 -12.49
C VAL A 113 0.17 -12.77 -11.50
N THR A 114 -0.60 -11.91 -10.87
CA THR A 114 -1.66 -12.27 -9.92
C THR A 114 -3.03 -11.99 -10.53
N GLY A 115 -4.05 -12.70 -10.07
CA GLY A 115 -5.45 -12.47 -10.46
C GLY A 115 -6.38 -12.75 -9.29
N THR A 116 -7.19 -11.76 -8.93
CA THR A 116 -8.21 -11.84 -7.88
C THR A 116 -9.57 -11.40 -8.44
N PHE A 117 -10.65 -11.88 -7.83
CA PHE A 117 -12.01 -11.53 -8.24
C PHE A 117 -12.66 -10.62 -7.21
N GLY A 118 -13.36 -9.58 -7.70
CA GLY A 118 -14.16 -8.70 -6.87
C GLY A 118 -15.55 -8.51 -7.44
N THR A 119 -16.45 -7.95 -6.64
CA THR A 119 -17.80 -7.54 -7.00
C THR A 119 -17.84 -6.04 -7.28
N LEU A 120 -18.71 -5.60 -8.19
CA LEU A 120 -18.93 -4.19 -8.43
C LEU A 120 -19.87 -3.60 -7.39
N ALA A 121 -19.60 -2.38 -6.95
CA ALA A 121 -20.49 -1.63 -6.07
C ALA A 121 -21.83 -1.34 -6.74
N HIS A 122 -21.80 -1.04 -8.04
CA HIS A 122 -22.98 -0.81 -8.88
C HIS A 122 -23.05 -1.83 -10.02
N PRO A 123 -23.68 -3.00 -9.81
CA PRO A 123 -23.86 -3.99 -10.85
C PRO A 123 -24.66 -3.45 -12.03
N THR A 124 -24.20 -3.74 -13.26
CA THR A 124 -24.90 -3.38 -14.50
C THR A 124 -25.45 -4.62 -15.20
N SER A 125 -26.15 -4.43 -16.31
CA SER A 125 -26.63 -5.56 -17.14
C SER A 125 -25.49 -6.36 -17.78
N THR A 126 -24.26 -5.81 -17.84
CA THR A 126 -23.09 -6.42 -18.49
C THR A 126 -21.91 -6.68 -17.56
N ALA A 127 -22.01 -6.30 -16.29
CA ALA A 127 -20.99 -6.60 -15.30
C ALA A 127 -21.57 -6.50 -13.87
N ASP A 128 -21.25 -7.47 -13.05
CA ASP A 128 -21.46 -7.48 -11.60
C ASP A 128 -20.18 -7.87 -10.86
N ARG A 129 -19.15 -8.31 -11.60
CA ARG A 129 -17.85 -8.71 -11.10
C ARG A 129 -16.71 -8.19 -11.97
N TYR A 130 -15.51 -8.27 -11.43
CA TYR A 130 -14.28 -8.03 -12.18
C TYR A 130 -13.19 -9.05 -11.82
N LEU A 131 -12.31 -9.31 -12.77
CA LEU A 131 -11.00 -9.93 -12.53
C LEU A 131 -9.98 -8.80 -12.45
N GLU A 132 -9.33 -8.63 -11.28
CA GLU A 132 -8.20 -7.74 -11.12
C GLU A 132 -6.90 -8.51 -11.36
N ILE A 133 -6.10 -8.05 -12.31
CA ILE A 133 -4.80 -8.58 -12.67
C ILE A 133 -3.74 -7.63 -12.11
N GLY A 134 -2.83 -8.16 -11.32
CA GLY A 134 -1.71 -7.44 -10.74
C GLY A 134 -0.36 -8.08 -11.06
N PHE A 135 0.69 -7.46 -10.58
CA PHE A 135 2.05 -7.91 -10.78
C PHE A 135 2.85 -7.88 -9.48
N THR A 136 3.70 -8.88 -9.26
CA THR A 136 4.70 -8.85 -8.19
C THR A 136 5.87 -7.94 -8.56
N SER A 137 6.72 -7.60 -7.61
CA SER A 137 7.95 -6.84 -7.86
C SER A 137 8.89 -7.53 -8.86
N GLY A 138 8.82 -8.87 -8.96
CA GLY A 138 9.58 -9.67 -9.91
C GLY A 138 9.20 -9.44 -11.39
N ALA A 139 8.06 -8.82 -11.68
CA ALA A 139 7.68 -8.40 -13.03
C ALA A 139 8.55 -7.24 -13.57
N GLY A 140 9.21 -6.49 -12.68
CA GLY A 140 10.14 -5.40 -13.01
C GLY A 140 9.46 -4.13 -13.45
N THR A 141 10.15 -3.33 -14.26
CA THR A 141 9.71 -2.01 -14.72
C THR A 141 9.59 -1.96 -16.25
N LEU A 142 8.73 -1.07 -16.74
CA LEU A 142 8.63 -0.71 -18.16
C LEU A 142 9.30 0.64 -18.39
N ALA A 143 10.29 0.69 -19.26
CA ALA A 143 10.82 1.95 -19.79
C ALA A 143 9.75 2.68 -20.64
N PRO A 144 9.86 3.99 -20.89
CA PRO A 144 8.99 4.71 -21.81
C PRO A 144 8.88 4.00 -23.17
N GLY A 145 7.67 3.78 -23.66
CA GLY A 145 7.38 3.07 -24.90
C GLY A 145 7.49 1.55 -24.86
N ALA A 146 7.95 0.96 -23.76
CA ALA A 146 8.02 -0.50 -23.61
C ALA A 146 6.66 -1.09 -23.19
N ASP A 147 6.47 -2.41 -23.47
CA ASP A 147 5.30 -3.17 -23.05
C ASP A 147 5.68 -4.43 -22.25
N THR A 148 4.68 -5.05 -21.63
CA THR A 148 4.84 -6.28 -20.85
C THR A 148 5.18 -7.51 -21.71
N GLY A 149 5.02 -7.44 -23.03
CA GLY A 149 4.81 -8.62 -23.85
C GLY A 149 3.44 -9.25 -23.56
N ASP A 150 3.22 -10.44 -24.12
CA ASP A 150 1.94 -11.15 -23.98
C ASP A 150 1.71 -11.60 -22.53
N LEU A 151 0.51 -11.35 -22.05
CA LEU A 151 -0.07 -11.91 -20.82
C LEU A 151 -1.26 -12.78 -21.24
N GLN A 152 -1.04 -14.09 -21.35
CA GLN A 152 -2.05 -15.07 -21.79
C GLN A 152 -2.76 -15.62 -20.55
N LEU A 153 -3.83 -14.97 -20.19
CA LEU A 153 -4.59 -15.23 -18.97
C LEU A 153 -5.88 -15.96 -19.28
N ARG A 154 -6.42 -16.62 -18.27
CA ARG A 154 -7.74 -17.25 -18.33
C ARG A 154 -8.43 -17.26 -16.99
N PHE A 155 -9.75 -17.29 -17.03
CA PHE A 155 -10.54 -17.56 -15.84
C PHE A 155 -11.72 -18.48 -16.21
N TYR A 156 -12.20 -19.20 -15.21
CA TYR A 156 -13.25 -20.20 -15.36
C TYR A 156 -14.00 -20.36 -14.05
N ARG A 157 -15.21 -20.90 -14.12
CA ARG A 157 -16.02 -21.19 -12.94
C ARG A 157 -15.45 -22.38 -12.17
N ALA A 158 -15.44 -22.28 -10.84
CA ALA A 158 -14.89 -23.34 -9.98
C ALA A 158 -15.66 -24.66 -10.08
N ASP A 159 -16.92 -24.63 -10.50
CA ASP A 159 -17.78 -25.80 -10.76
C ASP A 159 -17.66 -26.34 -12.21
N TRP A 160 -16.77 -25.77 -13.03
CA TRP A 160 -16.57 -26.11 -14.45
C TRP A 160 -17.82 -25.96 -15.32
N GLY A 161 -18.80 -25.18 -14.85
CA GLY A 161 -19.98 -24.85 -15.64
C GLY A 161 -19.66 -23.87 -16.77
N PRO A 162 -20.55 -23.73 -17.78
CA PRO A 162 -20.31 -22.85 -18.90
C PRO A 162 -20.32 -21.38 -18.50
N LEU A 163 -19.54 -20.57 -19.23
CA LEU A 163 -19.52 -19.11 -19.21
C LEU A 163 -20.27 -18.54 -20.41
N ASN A 164 -20.99 -17.43 -20.20
CA ASN A 164 -21.53 -16.63 -21.29
C ASN A 164 -20.76 -15.31 -21.40
N GLN A 165 -19.73 -15.26 -22.22
CA GLN A 165 -18.91 -14.07 -22.40
C GLN A 165 -19.60 -12.95 -23.21
N ASN A 166 -20.74 -13.23 -23.90
CA ASN A 166 -21.35 -12.27 -24.81
C ASN A 166 -22.05 -11.10 -24.09
N ASP A 167 -22.35 -11.24 -22.81
CA ASP A 167 -22.93 -10.21 -21.96
C ASP A 167 -21.89 -9.57 -21.02
N ASP A 168 -20.60 -9.89 -21.18
CA ASP A 168 -19.52 -9.29 -20.41
C ASP A 168 -19.11 -7.92 -20.96
N TYR A 169 -19.00 -6.92 -20.07
CA TYR A 169 -18.63 -5.56 -20.43
C TYR A 169 -17.28 -5.46 -21.16
N SER A 170 -16.28 -6.18 -20.69
CA SER A 170 -14.92 -6.11 -21.24
C SER A 170 -14.70 -7.07 -22.41
N PHE A 171 -15.62 -7.99 -22.68
CA PHE A 171 -15.51 -8.96 -23.77
C PHE A 171 -15.72 -8.31 -25.15
N SER A 172 -14.94 -8.79 -26.12
CA SER A 172 -15.20 -8.50 -27.53
C SER A 172 -14.69 -9.62 -28.43
N ALA A 173 -15.59 -10.36 -29.04
CA ALA A 173 -15.25 -11.40 -30.02
C ALA A 173 -14.53 -10.85 -31.26
N ALA A 174 -14.66 -9.55 -31.56
CA ALA A 174 -13.99 -8.89 -32.68
C ALA A 174 -12.50 -8.57 -32.42
N LYS A 175 -12.04 -8.62 -31.18
CA LYS A 175 -10.66 -8.34 -30.80
C LYS A 175 -9.76 -9.56 -30.97
N THR A 176 -9.56 -10.01 -32.19
CA THR A 176 -8.72 -11.18 -32.53
C THR A 176 -7.23 -10.89 -32.59
N SER A 177 -6.83 -9.62 -32.52
CA SER A 177 -5.45 -9.14 -32.44
C SER A 177 -5.33 -8.05 -31.36
N TYR A 178 -4.12 -7.88 -30.80
CA TYR A 178 -3.88 -6.83 -29.82
C TYR A 178 -4.21 -5.43 -30.35
N GLY A 179 -4.97 -4.68 -29.59
CA GLY A 179 -5.30 -3.29 -29.86
C GLY A 179 -5.80 -2.63 -28.58
N ALA A 180 -5.67 -1.32 -28.50
CA ALA A 180 -6.17 -0.54 -27.38
C ALA A 180 -7.63 -0.88 -27.08
N TRP A 181 -7.96 -1.07 -25.80
CA TRP A 181 -9.29 -1.47 -25.36
C TRP A 181 -9.66 -0.78 -24.06
N ASP A 182 -10.51 0.20 -24.16
CA ASP A 182 -10.93 1.08 -23.08
C ASP A 182 -11.97 0.46 -22.13
N LYS A 183 -12.56 -0.69 -22.47
CA LYS A 183 -13.42 -1.45 -21.56
C LYS A 183 -12.67 -2.35 -20.58
N VAL A 184 -11.37 -2.25 -20.53
CA VAL A 184 -10.50 -2.76 -19.47
C VAL A 184 -9.81 -1.57 -18.85
N THR A 185 -9.96 -1.37 -17.56
CA THR A 185 -9.31 -0.25 -16.89
C THR A 185 -7.90 -0.63 -16.41
N ALA A 186 -7.01 0.36 -16.33
CA ALA A 186 -5.74 0.24 -15.63
C ALA A 186 -5.60 1.35 -14.60
N SER A 187 -5.08 0.99 -13.44
CA SER A 187 -4.65 1.94 -12.41
C SER A 187 -3.15 1.87 -12.20
N LEU A 188 -2.58 3.01 -11.81
CA LEU A 188 -1.19 3.16 -11.40
C LEU A 188 -1.18 3.79 -10.01
N ASN A 189 -0.61 3.12 -9.01
CA ASN A 189 -0.69 3.52 -7.61
C ASN A 189 -2.13 3.78 -7.14
N GLY A 190 -3.08 2.91 -7.54
CA GLY A 190 -4.48 3.04 -7.19
C GLY A 190 -5.29 4.06 -8.00
N THR A 191 -4.65 5.02 -8.68
CA THR A 191 -5.36 5.99 -9.54
C THR A 191 -5.61 5.39 -10.92
N GLN A 192 -6.87 5.41 -11.39
CA GLN A 192 -7.18 4.96 -12.76
C GLN A 192 -6.52 5.89 -13.77
N VAL A 193 -5.74 5.30 -14.68
CA VAL A 193 -4.97 6.01 -15.71
C VAL A 193 -5.32 5.56 -17.13
N TRP A 194 -6.21 4.59 -17.28
CA TRP A 194 -6.66 4.08 -18.57
C TRP A 194 -8.05 3.46 -18.47
N GLY A 195 -8.80 3.61 -19.54
CA GLY A 195 -10.05 2.89 -19.81
C GLY A 195 -11.25 3.47 -19.08
N THR A 196 -12.41 2.87 -19.33
CA THR A 196 -13.71 3.26 -18.75
C THR A 196 -14.28 2.07 -18.02
N ALA A 197 -14.66 2.23 -16.75
CA ALA A 197 -15.38 1.22 -15.99
C ALA A 197 -16.86 1.15 -16.43
N PRO A 198 -17.60 0.05 -16.13
CA PRO A 198 -19.06 0.04 -16.29
C PRO A 198 -19.71 1.21 -15.54
N GLU A 199 -20.83 1.68 -16.04
CA GLU A 199 -21.57 2.84 -15.51
C GLU A 199 -21.71 2.81 -13.98
N GLY A 200 -21.46 3.95 -13.31
CA GLY A 200 -21.47 4.05 -11.87
C GLY A 200 -20.26 3.42 -11.15
N ASN A 201 -19.26 2.88 -11.87
CA ASN A 201 -18.08 2.21 -11.31
C ASN A 201 -16.75 2.81 -11.79
N GLY A 202 -16.78 3.99 -12.44
CA GLY A 202 -15.60 4.75 -12.86
C GLY A 202 -15.24 5.84 -11.85
N PRO A 203 -14.07 6.48 -11.99
CA PRO A 203 -13.78 7.68 -11.23
C PRO A 203 -14.79 8.77 -11.60
N THR A 204 -15.35 9.46 -10.62
CA THR A 204 -16.26 10.58 -10.84
C THR A 204 -15.52 11.75 -11.50
N ASP A 205 -16.03 12.23 -12.65
CA ASP A 205 -15.51 13.44 -13.32
C ASP A 205 -16.02 14.70 -12.57
N PRO A 206 -15.16 15.65 -12.18
CA PRO A 206 -15.59 16.84 -11.47
C PRO A 206 -16.28 17.91 -12.31
N THR A 207 -16.65 17.67 -13.58
CA THR A 207 -17.18 18.71 -14.48
C THR A 207 -18.49 18.39 -15.17
N ASP A 208 -19.53 17.94 -14.45
CA ASP A 208 -20.91 18.03 -14.99
C ASP A 208 -21.88 18.62 -13.94
N PRO A 209 -22.34 19.89 -14.11
CA PRO A 209 -23.21 20.55 -13.14
C PRO A 209 -24.69 20.54 -13.53
N THR A 210 -25.27 19.41 -13.94
CA THR A 210 -26.74 19.34 -14.18
C THR A 210 -27.30 17.93 -13.98
N ASP A 211 -27.50 17.50 -12.74
CA ASP A 211 -28.63 16.66 -12.35
C ASP A 211 -28.85 16.72 -10.84
N PRO A 212 -30.01 17.22 -10.33
CA PRO A 212 -30.25 17.39 -8.90
C PRO A 212 -30.87 16.19 -8.20
N THR A 213 -30.62 14.95 -8.65
CA THR A 213 -31.20 13.73 -8.03
C THR A 213 -30.24 12.55 -7.97
N ASP A 214 -28.91 12.80 -7.85
CA ASP A 214 -27.98 11.72 -7.56
C ASP A 214 -27.39 11.91 -6.16
N PRO A 215 -27.62 10.97 -5.21
CA PRO A 215 -26.94 11.00 -3.93
C PRO A 215 -25.50 10.49 -4.15
N THR A 216 -24.62 11.34 -4.65
CA THR A 216 -23.18 11.18 -4.53
C THR A 216 -22.75 11.67 -3.15
N ASP A 217 -23.23 10.98 -2.11
CA ASP A 217 -22.52 10.98 -0.86
C ASP A 217 -21.27 10.11 -1.00
N PRO A 218 -20.10 10.55 -0.49
CA PRO A 218 -19.01 9.65 -0.15
C PRO A 218 -19.58 8.49 0.65
N PRO A 219 -19.00 7.27 0.63
CA PRO A 219 -19.59 6.12 1.30
C PRO A 219 -19.82 6.46 2.77
N GLY A 220 -21.03 6.88 3.07
CA GLY A 220 -21.70 6.85 4.31
C GLY A 220 -21.53 8.01 5.25
N ASP A 221 -22.62 8.22 5.97
CA ASP A 221 -22.74 8.83 7.29
C ASP A 221 -21.86 8.14 8.38
N GLY A 222 -20.75 7.51 8.03
CA GLY A 222 -19.78 6.94 8.94
C GLY A 222 -19.01 8.07 9.61
N ALA A 223 -19.16 8.19 10.92
CA ALA A 223 -18.36 9.11 11.69
C ALA A 223 -16.86 8.78 11.50
N THR A 224 -16.04 9.79 11.21
CA THR A 224 -14.66 9.62 10.75
C THR A 224 -13.68 10.37 11.64
N LEU A 225 -12.52 9.77 11.90
CA LEU A 225 -11.31 10.45 12.33
C LEU A 225 -10.33 10.45 11.14
N PHE A 226 -9.86 11.62 10.75
CA PHE A 226 -8.73 11.81 9.85
C PHE A 226 -7.73 12.81 10.44
N ASP A 227 -6.44 12.52 10.38
CA ASP A 227 -5.37 13.43 10.75
C ASP A 227 -4.15 13.22 9.84
N ASP A 228 -3.65 14.27 9.22
CA ASP A 228 -2.45 14.25 8.36
C ASP A 228 -1.19 14.68 9.11
N PHE A 229 -1.26 14.81 10.42
CA PHE A 229 -0.20 15.22 11.32
C PHE A 229 0.52 16.52 10.93
N SER A 230 -0.22 17.49 10.39
CA SER A 230 0.30 18.83 10.04
C SER A 230 0.52 19.71 11.27
N TYR A 231 1.34 19.22 12.21
CA TYR A 231 1.74 19.93 13.44
C TYR A 231 3.17 20.47 13.33
N THR A 232 3.55 21.30 14.31
CA THR A 232 4.88 21.95 14.35
C THR A 232 5.84 21.35 15.38
N SER A 233 5.32 20.72 16.42
CA SER A 233 6.11 20.08 17.49
C SER A 233 5.22 19.18 18.35
N SER A 234 5.84 18.37 19.23
CA SER A 234 5.11 17.56 20.22
C SER A 234 4.38 18.37 21.28
N THR A 235 4.58 19.68 21.33
CA THR A 235 3.88 20.63 22.21
C THR A 235 2.93 21.55 21.44
N ASP A 236 2.68 21.26 20.17
CA ASP A 236 1.69 21.98 19.38
C ASP A 236 0.31 21.86 20.03
N PRO A 237 -0.36 23.00 20.35
CA PRO A 237 -1.68 22.95 20.98
C PRO A 237 -2.75 22.26 20.13
N GLY A 238 -2.54 22.15 18.81
CA GLY A 238 -3.38 21.38 17.90
C GLY A 238 -3.44 19.90 18.27
N LEU A 239 -2.32 19.29 18.67
CA LEU A 239 -2.32 17.88 19.12
C LEU A 239 -3.31 17.66 20.27
N ASP A 240 -3.24 18.51 21.29
CA ASP A 240 -4.14 18.44 22.45
C ASP A 240 -5.59 18.69 22.06
N ALA A 241 -5.84 19.69 21.23
CA ALA A 241 -7.17 20.07 20.76
C ALA A 241 -7.80 19.00 19.86
N HIS A 242 -7.00 18.26 19.08
CA HIS A 242 -7.41 17.17 18.22
C HIS A 242 -7.46 15.81 18.95
N GLY A 243 -7.30 15.82 20.28
CA GLY A 243 -7.46 14.62 21.10
C GLY A 243 -6.25 13.69 21.14
N TRP A 244 -5.08 14.15 20.71
CA TRP A 244 -3.83 13.39 20.82
C TRP A 244 -3.13 13.62 22.16
N SER A 245 -2.44 12.59 22.62
CA SER A 245 -1.52 12.62 23.75
C SER A 245 -0.14 12.10 23.30
N VAL A 246 0.91 12.84 23.63
CA VAL A 246 2.29 12.39 23.47
C VAL A 246 2.77 11.88 24.83
N ARG A 247 3.15 10.60 24.90
CA ARG A 247 3.47 9.93 26.16
C ARG A 247 4.71 10.51 26.83
N SER A 248 4.64 10.75 28.13
CA SER A 248 5.75 11.23 28.98
C SER A 248 5.87 10.50 30.31
N ASN A 249 4.94 9.59 30.62
CA ASN A 249 4.94 8.83 31.86
C ASN A 249 5.84 7.60 31.75
N SER A 250 6.52 7.23 32.84
CA SER A 250 7.35 6.04 32.94
C SER A 250 6.53 4.74 32.95
N GLY A 251 7.22 3.61 32.77
CA GLY A 251 6.64 2.27 32.70
C GLY A 251 6.20 1.88 31.30
N GLY A 252 5.53 0.76 31.18
CA GLY A 252 5.08 0.19 29.89
C GLY A 252 6.02 -0.89 29.36
N PRO A 253 5.87 -1.30 28.09
CA PRO A 253 6.65 -2.39 27.52
C PRO A 253 8.12 -2.01 27.32
N GLY A 254 8.95 -3.03 27.07
CA GLY A 254 10.33 -2.87 26.64
C GLY A 254 11.36 -2.80 27.75
N VAL A 255 12.45 -2.12 27.46
CA VAL A 255 13.65 -2.08 28.29
C VAL A 255 13.38 -1.46 29.66
N ALA A 256 13.67 -2.19 30.73
CA ALA A 256 13.52 -1.69 32.10
C ALA A 256 14.42 -0.47 32.34
N GLY A 257 13.86 0.61 32.90
CA GLY A 257 14.56 1.89 33.14
C GLY A 257 14.52 2.86 31.95
N ALA A 258 13.96 2.46 30.80
CA ALA A 258 13.75 3.35 29.67
C ALA A 258 12.72 4.45 29.99
N THR A 259 12.82 5.56 29.27
CA THR A 259 11.93 6.71 29.40
C THR A 259 11.13 6.92 28.11
N TRP A 260 9.91 7.44 28.24
CA TRP A 260 9.11 7.93 27.13
C TRP A 260 9.29 9.44 27.03
N ASP A 261 9.88 9.91 25.93
CA ASP A 261 10.25 11.33 25.81
C ASP A 261 9.49 12.02 24.67
N PRO A 262 8.53 12.90 25.00
CA PRO A 262 7.74 13.62 23.98
C PRO A 262 8.61 14.51 23.08
N ARG A 263 9.83 14.93 23.50
CA ARG A 263 10.75 15.73 22.67
C ARG A 263 11.31 14.95 21.48
N LYS A 264 11.17 13.63 21.49
CA LYS A 264 11.57 12.71 20.41
C LYS A 264 10.48 12.50 19.37
N VAL A 265 9.29 13.04 19.61
CA VAL A 265 8.21 13.14 18.62
C VAL A 265 8.35 14.48 17.89
N THR A 266 8.58 14.42 16.59
CA THR A 266 8.81 15.61 15.73
C THR A 266 7.96 15.54 14.47
N PHE A 267 7.83 16.66 13.74
CA PHE A 267 6.96 16.77 12.57
C PHE A 267 7.73 17.34 11.37
N PRO A 268 8.69 16.57 10.80
CA PRO A 268 9.44 16.99 9.63
C PRO A 268 8.58 16.99 8.37
N LYS A 269 9.10 17.62 7.30
CA LYS A 269 8.55 17.50 5.96
C LYS A 269 9.11 16.26 5.26
N ASP A 270 8.21 15.52 4.59
CA ASP A 270 8.55 14.54 3.56
C ASP A 270 7.88 14.96 2.25
N GLY A 271 8.67 15.46 1.31
CA GLY A 271 8.16 16.15 0.12
C GLY A 271 7.31 17.37 0.48
N THR A 272 6.04 17.36 0.11
CA THR A 272 5.07 18.42 0.41
C THR A 272 4.34 18.23 1.73
N ASN A 273 4.29 16.99 2.23
CA ASN A 273 3.56 16.62 3.43
C ASN A 273 4.37 16.91 4.69
N THR A 274 3.69 17.13 5.81
CA THR A 274 4.27 16.97 7.14
C THR A 274 4.04 15.53 7.56
N VAL A 275 4.98 14.92 8.27
CA VAL A 275 4.82 13.57 8.82
C VAL A 275 5.13 13.59 10.30
N MET A 276 4.44 12.79 11.09
CA MET A 276 4.82 12.53 12.47
C MET A 276 6.02 11.58 12.49
N ASN A 277 7.10 11.95 13.18
CA ASN A 277 8.30 11.13 13.32
C ASN A 277 8.49 10.74 14.79
N LEU A 278 8.54 9.45 15.05
CA LEU A 278 8.84 8.84 16.34
C LEU A 278 10.32 8.41 16.34
N GLU A 279 11.14 9.02 17.22
CA GLU A 279 12.54 8.63 17.37
C GLU A 279 12.72 7.81 18.64
N THR A 280 13.21 6.58 18.49
CA THR A 280 13.68 5.74 19.60
C THR A 280 15.20 5.68 19.59
N SER A 281 15.84 5.73 20.77
CA SER A 281 17.30 5.75 20.87
C SER A 281 17.81 5.03 22.10
N THR A 282 19.06 4.55 22.04
CA THR A 282 19.76 3.94 23.17
C THR A 282 21.28 4.08 23.05
N ALA A 283 21.97 3.97 24.18
CA ALA A 283 23.41 3.73 24.26
C ALA A 283 23.73 2.42 25.03
N GLY A 284 22.80 1.46 24.98
CA GLY A 284 22.97 0.11 25.51
C GLY A 284 22.68 -0.07 26.99
N THR A 285 22.03 0.89 27.64
CA THR A 285 21.54 0.75 29.03
C THR A 285 20.09 1.24 29.15
N GLY A 286 19.38 0.78 30.18
CA GLY A 286 18.01 1.23 30.42
C GLY A 286 17.90 2.75 30.57
N GLU A 287 18.76 3.36 31.34
CA GLU A 287 18.73 4.81 31.59
C GLU A 287 19.08 5.65 30.35
N SER A 288 19.79 5.06 29.39
CA SER A 288 20.09 5.70 28.10
C SER A 288 19.05 5.40 27.01
N THR A 289 18.06 4.58 27.31
CA THR A 289 17.04 4.17 26.35
C THR A 289 15.85 5.11 26.41
N VAL A 290 15.44 5.57 25.24
CA VAL A 290 14.30 6.46 25.05
C VAL A 290 13.34 5.82 24.04
N HIS A 291 12.08 5.76 24.41
CA HIS A 291 10.97 5.30 23.59
C HIS A 291 10.04 6.46 23.23
N THR A 292 9.20 6.28 22.24
CA THR A 292 8.18 7.28 21.82
C THR A 292 6.83 6.64 21.60
N GLU A 293 5.76 7.37 21.98
CA GLU A 293 4.38 6.96 21.74
C GLU A 293 3.47 8.18 21.57
N VAL A 294 2.57 8.10 20.61
CA VAL A 294 1.46 9.03 20.40
C VAL A 294 0.16 8.24 20.32
N LEU A 295 -0.84 8.66 21.07
CA LEU A 295 -2.11 7.95 21.19
C LEU A 295 -3.29 8.91 21.29
N THR A 296 -4.48 8.44 20.90
CA THR A 296 -5.70 9.21 21.16
C THR A 296 -6.05 9.20 22.66
N LYS A 297 -6.50 10.34 23.21
CA LYS A 297 -6.92 10.45 24.61
C LYS A 297 -8.21 9.68 24.88
N ALA A 298 -9.11 9.65 23.90
CA ALA A 298 -10.39 8.97 24.00
C ALA A 298 -10.28 7.52 23.54
N THR A 299 -10.94 6.62 24.26
CA THR A 299 -11.24 5.26 23.83
C THR A 299 -12.64 5.26 23.22
N LYS A 300 -12.75 5.47 21.92
CA LYS A 300 -14.04 5.59 21.21
C LYS A 300 -14.14 4.84 19.90
N PHE A 301 -13.06 4.18 19.51
CA PHE A 301 -12.93 3.46 18.24
C PHE A 301 -13.20 1.97 18.46
N LYS A 302 -14.05 1.35 17.66
CA LYS A 302 -14.40 -0.06 17.79
C LYS A 302 -14.44 -0.73 16.43
N ASN A 303 -15.63 -1.00 15.88
CA ASN A 303 -15.77 -1.58 14.57
C ASN A 303 -15.56 -0.52 13.46
N GLY A 304 -15.16 -1.00 12.29
CA GLY A 304 -14.96 -0.16 11.12
C GLY A 304 -13.61 -0.38 10.45
N THR A 305 -13.14 0.64 9.78
CA THR A 305 -11.85 0.65 9.08
C THR A 305 -10.87 1.54 9.84
N TYR A 306 -9.67 1.03 10.05
CA TYR A 306 -8.52 1.77 10.54
C TYR A 306 -7.46 1.76 9.44
N ALA A 307 -6.88 2.89 9.13
CA ALA A 307 -5.81 2.97 8.15
C ALA A 307 -4.74 3.97 8.57
N ALA A 308 -3.49 3.66 8.25
CA ALA A 308 -2.37 4.58 8.41
C ALA A 308 -1.35 4.34 7.30
N ARG A 309 -0.61 5.38 6.94
CA ARG A 309 0.56 5.25 6.09
C ARG A 309 1.79 5.42 6.96
N VAL A 310 2.54 4.34 7.11
CA VAL A 310 3.69 4.23 8.02
C VAL A 310 4.96 3.92 7.24
N LYS A 311 6.05 4.59 7.61
CA LYS A 311 7.38 4.30 7.09
C LYS A 311 8.20 3.61 8.15
N PHE A 312 8.44 2.35 7.91
CA PHE A 312 9.32 1.53 8.75
C PHE A 312 10.78 1.66 8.36
N SER A 313 11.69 1.40 9.29
CA SER A 313 13.13 1.38 9.05
C SER A 313 13.73 0.03 9.46
N ASP A 314 14.63 -0.51 8.60
CA ASP A 314 15.40 -1.72 8.93
C ASP A 314 16.61 -1.43 9.79
N ALA A 315 17.15 -0.22 9.70
CA ALA A 315 18.41 0.16 10.33
C ALA A 315 18.31 1.51 11.05
N PRO A 316 19.17 1.78 12.04
CA PRO A 316 19.19 3.06 12.71
C PRO A 316 19.60 4.18 11.75
N LYS A 317 19.04 5.38 11.93
CA LYS A 317 19.52 6.58 11.21
C LYS A 317 20.92 7.00 11.62
N SER A 318 21.40 6.53 12.78
CA SER A 318 22.74 6.77 13.29
C SER A 318 23.16 5.68 14.27
N GLY A 319 24.45 5.33 14.26
CA GLY A 319 25.06 4.34 15.16
C GLY A 319 24.99 2.91 14.63
N PRO A 320 25.41 1.92 15.45
CA PRO A 320 25.41 0.51 15.06
C PRO A 320 23.99 -0.07 15.03
N ASP A 321 23.75 -0.96 14.07
CA ASP A 321 22.51 -1.68 13.88
C ASP A 321 22.45 -2.98 14.70
N GLY A 322 21.23 -3.54 14.85
CA GLY A 322 20.98 -4.84 15.45
C GLY A 322 20.17 -4.84 16.74
N ASP A 323 19.58 -3.69 17.16
CA ASP A 323 18.69 -3.68 18.32
C ASP A 323 17.37 -4.41 18.05
N HIS A 324 16.88 -5.10 19.07
CA HIS A 324 15.52 -5.63 19.09
C HIS A 324 14.54 -4.48 19.37
N LEU A 325 13.94 -4.00 18.32
CA LEU A 325 13.03 -2.85 18.35
C LEU A 325 11.73 -3.22 17.63
N VAL A 326 10.62 -2.63 18.04
CA VAL A 326 9.34 -2.74 17.36
C VAL A 326 8.82 -1.36 16.98
N GLN A 327 8.23 -1.27 15.79
CA GLN A 327 7.61 -0.10 15.18
C GLN A 327 6.14 -0.45 14.92
N THR A 328 5.18 0.37 15.38
CA THR A 328 3.79 -0.08 15.49
C THR A 328 2.76 0.94 15.04
N PHE A 329 1.69 0.42 14.47
CA PHE A 329 0.38 1.05 14.39
C PHE A 329 -0.64 0.08 14.99
N PHE A 330 -1.39 0.52 16.02
CA PHE A 330 -2.30 -0.37 16.73
C PHE A 330 -3.48 0.36 17.36
N THR A 331 -4.46 -0.44 17.78
CA THR A 331 -5.63 0.03 18.55
C THR A 331 -5.80 -0.88 19.76
N ILE A 332 -6.07 -0.31 20.93
CA ILE A 332 -6.06 -1.01 22.21
C ILE A 332 -7.02 -0.37 23.24
N ASN A 333 -7.54 -1.16 24.14
CA ASN A 333 -8.11 -0.69 25.39
C ASN A 333 -7.29 -1.15 26.60
N ALA A 334 -7.66 -0.69 27.81
CA ALA A 334 -6.92 -1.02 29.02
C ALA A 334 -7.25 -2.43 29.51
N LEU A 335 -6.22 -3.26 29.78
CA LEU A 335 -6.35 -4.48 30.56
C LEU A 335 -6.63 -4.12 32.03
N LYS A 336 -7.88 -4.27 32.48
CA LYS A 336 -8.31 -3.89 33.84
C LYS A 336 -7.95 -4.95 34.89
N ALA A 337 -7.84 -6.22 34.46
CA ALA A 337 -7.49 -7.38 35.29
C ALA A 337 -6.82 -8.45 34.41
N PRO A 338 -6.05 -9.39 35.00
CA PRO A 338 -5.56 -10.55 34.25
C PRO A 338 -6.72 -11.32 33.62
N MET A 339 -6.63 -11.64 32.33
CA MET A 339 -7.68 -12.31 31.51
C MET A 339 -9.00 -11.52 31.51
N ASP A 340 -8.92 -10.20 31.38
CA ASP A 340 -10.08 -9.31 31.23
C ASP A 340 -10.79 -9.59 29.90
N ASP A 341 -12.07 -9.99 29.96
CA ASP A 341 -12.86 -10.31 28.77
C ASP A 341 -13.21 -9.06 27.94
N ASP A 342 -13.12 -7.84 28.52
CA ASP A 342 -13.32 -6.56 27.83
C ASP A 342 -12.08 -6.09 27.07
N TYR A 343 -10.92 -6.78 27.24
CA TYR A 343 -9.68 -6.36 26.58
C TYR A 343 -9.73 -6.65 25.08
N GLY A 344 -9.07 -5.79 24.31
CA GLY A 344 -8.85 -5.97 22.88
C GLY A 344 -7.67 -5.14 22.43
N GLU A 345 -6.86 -5.72 21.52
CA GLU A 345 -5.70 -5.07 20.90
C GLU A 345 -5.50 -5.62 19.49
N TYR A 346 -5.21 -4.74 18.54
CA TYR A 346 -5.05 -5.10 17.13
C TYR A 346 -3.87 -4.36 16.54
N ASP A 347 -2.84 -5.12 16.15
CA ASP A 347 -1.51 -4.60 15.92
C ASP A 347 -1.03 -4.82 14.49
N PHE A 348 -0.29 -3.84 13.97
CA PHE A 348 0.79 -4.02 13.02
C PHE A 348 2.10 -3.77 13.78
N GLU A 349 2.99 -4.76 13.83
CA GLU A 349 4.26 -4.71 14.56
C GLU A 349 5.41 -5.10 13.65
N TYR A 350 6.29 -4.16 13.33
CA TYR A 350 7.46 -4.43 12.52
C TYR A 350 8.74 -4.50 13.37
N LEU A 351 9.40 -5.64 13.32
CA LEU A 351 10.65 -5.95 14.01
C LEU A 351 11.78 -6.05 12.97
N PRO A 352 12.65 -5.04 12.82
CA PRO A 352 13.71 -5.08 11.81
C PRO A 352 14.85 -6.07 12.12
N ASN A 353 15.08 -6.39 13.37
CA ASN A 353 16.17 -7.28 13.81
C ASN A 353 15.65 -8.46 14.68
N GLY A 354 14.34 -8.70 14.66
CA GLY A 354 13.73 -9.66 15.57
C GLY A 354 13.54 -9.13 16.98
N GLY A 355 13.37 -10.02 17.92
CA GLY A 355 13.02 -9.79 19.31
C GLY A 355 12.09 -10.91 19.78
N TRP A 356 11.76 -10.98 21.07
CA TRP A 356 10.93 -12.04 21.65
C TRP A 356 11.40 -13.48 21.37
N GLY A 357 12.73 -13.64 21.11
CA GLY A 357 13.34 -14.93 20.77
C GLY A 357 13.43 -15.22 19.28
N GLU A 358 12.90 -14.34 18.44
CA GLU A 358 12.95 -14.43 16.99
C GLU A 358 14.10 -13.63 16.39
N SER A 359 14.45 -13.87 15.13
CA SER A 359 15.55 -13.19 14.43
C SER A 359 15.16 -12.75 13.03
N GLY A 360 15.80 -11.69 12.53
CA GLY A 360 15.59 -11.11 11.21
C GLY A 360 14.38 -10.19 11.16
N ASN A 361 14.05 -9.73 9.95
CA ASN A 361 12.92 -8.83 9.72
C ASN A 361 11.60 -9.59 9.80
N ILE A 362 10.70 -9.13 10.66
CA ILE A 362 9.39 -9.76 10.86
C ILE A 362 8.32 -8.67 10.94
N MET A 363 7.25 -8.82 10.17
CA MET A 363 6.00 -8.11 10.33
C MET A 363 4.99 -9.03 10.95
N TYR A 364 4.43 -8.65 12.09
CA TYR A 364 3.27 -9.30 12.70
C TYR A 364 2.02 -8.45 12.50
N THR A 365 0.88 -9.11 12.32
CA THR A 365 -0.43 -8.57 12.63
C THR A 365 -1.04 -9.46 13.70
N THR A 366 -1.49 -8.86 14.81
CA THR A 366 -1.98 -9.62 15.96
C THR A 366 -3.36 -9.09 16.37
N SER A 367 -4.28 -10.01 16.71
CA SER A 367 -5.56 -9.70 17.34
C SER A 367 -5.62 -10.40 18.69
N TRP A 368 -5.74 -9.63 19.75
CA TRP A 368 -5.78 -10.12 21.12
C TRP A 368 -7.21 -10.15 21.64
N GLU A 369 -7.55 -11.25 22.29
CA GLU A 369 -8.73 -11.37 23.12
C GLU A 369 -8.42 -10.87 24.53
N THR A 370 -7.31 -11.40 25.11
CA THR A 370 -6.89 -11.03 26.46
C THR A 370 -5.51 -11.61 26.79
N TYR A 371 -4.95 -11.22 27.95
CA TYR A 371 -3.74 -11.85 28.48
C TYR A 371 -3.63 -11.71 30.00
N ARG A 372 -2.73 -12.51 30.57
CA ARG A 372 -2.27 -12.42 31.96
C ARG A 372 -0.74 -12.25 31.96
N PRO A 373 -0.19 -11.23 32.62
CA PRO A 373 1.25 -10.97 32.58
C PRO A 373 2.06 -11.92 33.49
N ASP A 374 1.47 -12.46 34.59
CA ASP A 374 2.16 -13.35 35.50
C ASP A 374 1.22 -14.37 36.15
N PRO A 375 1.41 -15.71 35.98
CA PRO A 375 2.27 -16.26 34.94
C PRO A 375 1.76 -15.90 33.56
N TRP A 376 2.70 -15.76 32.60
CA TRP A 376 2.35 -15.34 31.25
C TRP A 376 1.36 -16.30 30.57
N GLU A 377 0.26 -15.76 30.12
CA GLU A 377 -0.75 -16.45 29.34
C GLU A 377 -1.37 -15.47 28.35
N ALA A 378 -1.45 -15.84 27.08
CA ALA A 378 -1.97 -15.00 26.01
C ALA A 378 -3.06 -15.73 25.23
N VAL A 379 -4.13 -15.01 24.89
CA VAL A 379 -5.19 -15.48 24.01
C VAL A 379 -5.22 -14.52 22.82
N ASN A 380 -4.54 -14.87 21.74
CA ASN A 380 -4.46 -14.08 20.54
C ASN A 380 -4.44 -14.96 19.28
N GLN A 381 -4.56 -14.33 18.13
CA GLN A 381 -4.27 -14.89 16.82
C GLN A 381 -3.36 -13.92 16.08
N HIS A 382 -2.33 -14.42 15.40
CA HIS A 382 -1.44 -13.59 14.61
C HIS A 382 -1.17 -14.17 13.23
N THR A 383 -0.76 -13.29 12.31
CA THR A 383 -0.18 -13.62 11.01
C THR A 383 1.18 -12.96 10.91
N GLU A 384 2.17 -13.65 10.34
CA GLU A 384 3.52 -13.12 10.21
C GLU A 384 4.05 -13.19 8.78
N SER A 385 4.99 -12.29 8.46
CA SER A 385 5.78 -12.33 7.24
C SER A 385 7.24 -11.97 7.55
N ARG A 386 8.16 -12.81 7.05
CA ARG A 386 9.59 -12.69 7.32
C ARG A 386 10.31 -12.09 6.12
N GLN A 387 10.25 -10.77 6.02
CA GLN A 387 10.93 -9.98 5.00
C GLN A 387 11.09 -8.53 5.47
N SER A 388 11.90 -7.74 4.76
CA SER A 388 12.00 -6.30 5.00
C SER A 388 10.70 -5.60 4.62
N TYR A 389 10.26 -4.71 5.51
CA TYR A 389 9.21 -3.72 5.30
C TYR A 389 9.76 -2.29 5.43
N ALA A 390 11.06 -2.08 5.13
CA ALA A 390 11.63 -0.74 5.11
C ALA A 390 11.02 0.12 4.02
N GLY A 391 10.56 1.30 4.36
CA GLY A 391 9.90 2.24 3.45
C GLY A 391 8.47 2.55 3.83
N TRP A 392 7.76 3.28 2.97
CA TRP A 392 6.37 3.61 3.17
C TRP A 392 5.44 2.44 2.84
N HIS A 393 4.51 2.14 3.75
CA HIS A 393 3.47 1.12 3.58
C HIS A 393 2.11 1.68 3.95
N ASP A 394 1.09 1.34 3.16
CA ASP A 394 -0.31 1.63 3.45
C ASP A 394 -0.88 0.45 4.24
N LEU A 395 -1.16 0.66 5.52
CA LEU A 395 -1.71 -0.32 6.45
C LEU A 395 -3.21 -0.11 6.58
N VAL A 396 -4.00 -1.16 6.44
CA VAL A 396 -5.46 -1.10 6.63
C VAL A 396 -5.90 -2.29 7.48
N LEU A 397 -6.62 -2.01 8.56
CA LEU A 397 -7.30 -2.96 9.40
C LEU A 397 -8.79 -2.75 9.27
N THR A 398 -9.54 -3.81 9.01
CA THR A 398 -11.01 -3.78 9.03
C THR A 398 -11.55 -4.71 10.09
N ILE A 399 -12.47 -4.21 10.90
CA ILE A 399 -13.16 -4.96 11.95
C ILE A 399 -14.65 -4.90 11.64
N ASP A 400 -15.22 -6.01 11.20
CA ASP A 400 -16.66 -6.17 11.04
C ASP A 400 -17.25 -7.06 12.14
N ASN A 401 -18.53 -7.40 12.06
CA ASN A 401 -19.18 -8.25 13.08
C ASN A 401 -18.88 -9.76 12.93
N GLN A 402 -17.98 -10.15 12.03
CA GLN A 402 -17.69 -11.54 11.69
C GLN A 402 -16.21 -11.87 11.69
N ARG A 403 -15.32 -10.89 11.43
CA ARG A 403 -13.88 -11.11 11.27
C ARG A 403 -13.09 -9.81 11.36
N ILE A 404 -11.79 -9.99 11.49
CA ILE A 404 -10.78 -8.95 11.50
C ILE A 404 -9.87 -9.22 10.30
N THR A 405 -9.66 -8.23 9.42
CA THR A 405 -8.81 -8.40 8.24
C THR A 405 -7.77 -7.31 8.15
N TYR A 406 -6.53 -7.71 7.96
CA TYR A 406 -5.36 -6.85 7.83
C TYR A 406 -4.89 -6.81 6.38
N TYR A 407 -4.56 -5.62 5.89
CA TYR A 407 -4.00 -5.40 4.56
C TYR A 407 -2.73 -4.57 4.66
N ILE A 408 -1.74 -4.89 3.84
CA ILE A 408 -0.53 -4.09 3.63
C ILE A 408 -0.40 -3.82 2.13
N ASP A 409 -0.26 -2.55 1.75
CA ASP A 409 -0.14 -2.10 0.36
C ASP A 409 -1.28 -2.62 -0.54
N GLY A 410 -2.48 -2.66 0.02
CA GLY A 410 -3.68 -3.11 -0.69
C GLY A 410 -3.84 -4.63 -0.82
N ALA A 411 -2.86 -5.42 -0.40
CA ALA A 411 -2.95 -6.88 -0.37
C ALA A 411 -3.40 -7.38 1.01
N GLU A 412 -4.31 -8.36 1.05
CA GLU A 412 -4.67 -9.02 2.29
C GLU A 412 -3.43 -9.70 2.89
N PHE A 413 -3.12 -9.34 4.14
CA PHE A 413 -1.99 -9.89 4.89
C PHE A 413 -2.44 -11.04 5.79
N GLY A 414 -3.60 -10.92 6.43
CA GLY A 414 -4.17 -11.92 7.29
C GLY A 414 -5.62 -11.65 7.65
N THR A 415 -6.34 -12.72 7.99
CA THR A 415 -7.71 -12.66 8.49
C THR A 415 -7.80 -13.44 9.78
N HIS A 416 -8.35 -12.83 10.85
CA HIS A 416 -8.48 -13.41 12.15
C HIS A 416 -9.96 -13.63 12.51
N ASP A 417 -10.21 -14.62 13.40
CA ASP A 417 -11.52 -15.13 13.71
C ASP A 417 -12.37 -14.17 14.56
N ALA A 418 -13.68 -14.31 14.45
CA ALA A 418 -14.67 -13.55 15.24
C ALA A 418 -14.52 -13.67 16.75
N LYS A 419 -13.79 -14.68 17.24
CA LYS A 419 -13.46 -14.82 18.65
C LYS A 419 -12.68 -13.61 19.20
N TYR A 420 -11.93 -12.93 18.35
CA TYR A 420 -11.04 -11.83 18.74
C TYR A 420 -11.65 -10.45 18.41
N LEU A 421 -12.97 -10.36 18.22
CA LEU A 421 -13.65 -9.08 17.96
C LEU A 421 -13.68 -8.22 19.23
N PRO A 422 -13.54 -6.88 19.13
CA PRO A 422 -13.52 -6.01 20.30
C PRO A 422 -14.87 -5.97 21.03
N GLU A 423 -14.88 -6.11 22.34
CA GLU A 423 -16.04 -5.96 23.21
C GLU A 423 -16.29 -4.49 23.56
N THR A 424 -15.24 -3.71 23.75
CA THR A 424 -15.29 -2.32 24.17
C THR A 424 -14.50 -1.40 23.25
N PRO A 425 -14.79 -0.08 23.23
CA PRO A 425 -14.03 0.87 22.43
C PRO A 425 -12.57 1.01 22.88
N MET A 426 -11.72 1.36 21.92
CA MET A 426 -10.26 1.41 22.02
C MET A 426 -9.71 2.81 21.69
N SER A 427 -8.44 3.04 21.99
CA SER A 427 -7.63 4.16 21.46
C SER A 427 -6.94 3.75 20.17
N ILE A 428 -6.45 4.73 19.39
CA ILE A 428 -5.55 4.55 18.26
C ILE A 428 -4.17 5.03 18.68
N ASN A 429 -3.14 4.22 18.40
CA ASN A 429 -1.80 4.41 18.94
C ASN A 429 -0.73 4.15 17.89
N PHE A 430 0.39 4.85 18.05
CA PHE A 430 1.66 4.66 17.35
C PHE A 430 2.76 4.65 18.37
N ASN A 431 3.61 3.64 18.39
CA ASN A 431 4.78 3.66 19.24
C ASN A 431 6.00 3.00 18.61
N GLN A 432 7.16 3.41 19.05
CA GLN A 432 8.43 2.79 18.74
C GLN A 432 9.22 2.58 20.02
N TRP A 433 9.65 1.34 20.31
CA TRP A 433 10.33 1.00 21.53
C TRP A 433 11.27 -0.20 21.38
N LEU A 434 12.33 -0.26 22.22
CA LEU A 434 13.23 -1.40 22.29
C LEU A 434 12.62 -2.51 23.15
N ILE A 435 12.55 -3.72 22.60
CA ILE A 435 12.04 -4.92 23.28
C ILE A 435 12.98 -5.32 24.41
N ASP A 436 14.28 -5.36 24.11
CA ASP A 436 15.37 -5.66 25.03
C ASP A 436 16.69 -5.05 24.52
N LEU A 437 17.78 -5.28 25.23
CA LEU A 437 19.14 -4.85 24.86
C LEU A 437 20.03 -6.03 24.41
N ALA A 438 19.46 -7.20 24.13
CA ALA A 438 20.23 -8.39 23.77
C ALA A 438 20.66 -8.42 22.31
N GLY A 439 19.93 -7.74 21.43
CA GLY A 439 20.21 -7.70 19.99
C GLY A 439 21.51 -6.97 19.64
N GLN A 440 21.89 -5.95 20.44
CA GLN A 440 23.09 -5.14 20.21
C GLN A 440 23.79 -4.80 21.54
N THR A 441 25.08 -5.12 21.65
CA THR A 441 25.87 -4.94 22.87
C THR A 441 26.72 -3.65 22.90
N SER A 442 26.68 -2.86 21.82
CA SER A 442 27.45 -1.60 21.72
C SER A 442 26.93 -0.55 22.71
N THR A 443 27.83 0.22 23.28
CA THR A 443 27.50 1.44 24.05
C THR A 443 27.53 2.71 23.20
N THR A 444 27.78 2.59 21.90
CA THR A 444 27.66 3.72 20.96
C THR A 444 26.22 4.15 20.84
N PRO A 445 25.91 5.45 20.99
CA PRO A 445 24.55 5.95 20.78
C PRO A 445 24.02 5.63 19.37
N ARG A 446 22.77 5.22 19.30
CA ARG A 446 22.07 4.90 18.07
C ARG A 446 20.60 5.29 18.16
N ALA A 447 20.00 5.60 17.03
CA ALA A 447 18.63 6.07 16.96
C ALA A 447 17.93 5.56 15.70
N TYR A 448 16.66 5.23 15.85
CA TYR A 448 15.75 4.73 14.81
C TYR A 448 14.61 5.70 14.64
N ASP A 449 14.09 5.83 13.43
CA ASP A 449 12.91 6.63 13.13
C ASP A 449 11.80 5.74 12.56
N GLU A 450 10.58 5.99 13.01
CA GLU A 450 9.34 5.57 12.40
C GLU A 450 8.56 6.83 12.00
N GLN A 451 7.96 6.85 10.79
CA GLN A 451 7.24 8.03 10.32
C GLN A 451 5.81 7.68 9.91
N ILE A 452 4.87 8.56 10.23
CA ILE A 452 3.45 8.40 9.92
C ILE A 452 2.98 9.61 9.10
N ASP A 453 2.40 9.37 7.90
CA ASP A 453 1.90 10.40 6.98
C ASP A 453 0.44 10.80 7.29
N TYR A 454 -0.39 9.82 7.66
CA TYR A 454 -1.78 10.05 8.06
C TYR A 454 -2.31 8.89 8.89
N VAL A 455 -3.46 9.16 9.55
CA VAL A 455 -4.35 8.15 10.12
C VAL A 455 -5.78 8.42 9.68
N LEU A 456 -6.53 7.35 9.43
CA LEU A 456 -7.96 7.36 9.12
C LEU A 456 -8.66 6.28 9.95
N HIS A 457 -9.81 6.63 10.56
CA HIS A 457 -10.77 5.65 11.04
C HIS A 457 -12.17 6.00 10.51
N VAL A 458 -12.88 5.02 9.97
CA VAL A 458 -14.27 5.16 9.54
C VAL A 458 -15.11 4.19 10.35
N LYS A 459 -15.91 4.75 11.25
CA LYS A 459 -16.72 4.01 12.22
C LYS A 459 -17.79 3.16 11.55
N ASP A 460 -17.87 1.88 11.96
CA ASP A 460 -18.89 0.91 11.54
C ASP A 460 -18.95 0.64 10.02
N GLN A 461 -17.92 1.04 9.26
CA GLN A 461 -17.81 0.79 7.82
C GLN A 461 -16.55 0.01 7.48
N VAL A 462 -16.70 -1.02 6.66
CA VAL A 462 -15.61 -1.82 6.13
C VAL A 462 -15.25 -1.31 4.73
N LEU A 463 -14.21 -0.49 4.67
CA LEU A 463 -13.66 0.02 3.42
C LEU A 463 -12.61 -0.94 2.87
N THR A 464 -12.61 -1.13 1.57
CA THR A 464 -11.46 -1.74 0.89
C THR A 464 -10.26 -0.80 0.92
N PRO A 465 -9.02 -1.30 0.80
CA PRO A 465 -7.84 -0.43 0.70
C PRO A 465 -7.94 0.63 -0.40
N GLN A 466 -8.62 0.31 -1.51
CA GLN A 466 -8.87 1.26 -2.60
C GLN A 466 -9.82 2.39 -2.17
N GLN A 467 -10.88 2.09 -1.41
CA GLN A 467 -11.78 3.11 -0.87
C GLN A 467 -11.07 3.99 0.14
N VAL A 468 -10.23 3.41 1.02
CA VAL A 468 -9.34 4.18 1.92
C VAL A 468 -8.49 5.17 1.13
N ASN A 469 -7.83 4.73 0.06
CA ASN A 469 -7.02 5.63 -0.78
C ASN A 469 -7.85 6.74 -1.42
N THR A 470 -9.10 6.47 -1.77
CA THR A 470 -10.03 7.47 -2.32
C THR A 470 -10.40 8.53 -1.26
N GLU A 471 -10.71 8.10 -0.04
CA GLU A 471 -10.99 9.01 1.09
C GLU A 471 -9.78 9.90 1.40
N ILE A 472 -8.57 9.31 1.50
CA ILE A 472 -7.33 10.07 1.72
C ILE A 472 -7.09 11.10 0.61
N ALA A 473 -7.30 10.72 -0.67
CA ALA A 473 -7.16 11.64 -1.79
C ALA A 473 -8.19 12.79 -1.73
N ALA A 474 -9.41 12.53 -1.27
CA ALA A 474 -10.44 13.55 -1.06
C ALA A 474 -10.02 14.55 0.03
N TYR A 475 -9.56 14.08 1.20
CA TYR A 475 -9.03 14.93 2.28
C TYR A 475 -7.85 15.79 1.79
N ARG A 476 -6.89 15.19 1.08
CA ARG A 476 -5.74 15.91 0.50
C ARG A 476 -6.17 16.97 -0.52
N THR A 477 -7.14 16.65 -1.39
CA THR A 477 -7.68 17.59 -2.40
C THR A 477 -8.43 18.76 -1.75
N ALA A 478 -9.21 18.49 -0.70
CA ALA A 478 -9.91 19.50 0.07
C ALA A 478 -8.98 20.38 0.93
N GLY A 479 -7.71 19.94 1.13
CA GLY A 479 -6.78 20.58 2.06
C GLY A 479 -7.20 20.43 3.52
N THR A 480 -7.97 19.38 3.84
CA THR A 480 -8.37 19.06 5.21
C THR A 480 -7.22 18.38 5.92
N ALA A 481 -6.71 19.01 6.97
CA ALA A 481 -5.61 18.46 7.77
C ALA A 481 -6.12 17.57 8.91
N PHE A 482 -7.33 17.87 9.43
CA PHE A 482 -7.93 17.14 10.53
C PHE A 482 -9.46 17.14 10.45
N GLU A 483 -10.06 16.02 10.77
CA GLU A 483 -11.49 15.85 10.99
C GLU A 483 -11.71 14.77 12.06
N ASP A 484 -12.61 15.00 13.01
CA ASP A 484 -13.04 14.00 13.99
C ASP A 484 -14.53 14.17 14.30
N THR A 485 -15.32 13.34 13.66
CA THR A 485 -16.79 13.26 13.86
C THR A 485 -17.19 12.00 14.63
N VAL A 486 -16.21 11.14 15.02
CA VAL A 486 -16.49 9.94 15.82
C VAL A 486 -17.00 10.33 17.19
N PRO A 487 -18.24 9.96 17.56
CA PRO A 487 -18.80 10.35 18.85
C PRO A 487 -17.99 9.74 20.00
N ASN A 488 -17.85 10.49 21.08
CA ASN A 488 -17.38 9.93 22.34
C ASN A 488 -18.39 8.90 22.83
N SER A 489 -17.93 7.72 23.17
CA SER A 489 -18.73 6.60 23.68
C SER A 489 -19.27 6.87 25.08
#